data_99164b98408f00a033e53f17a8fa9db8
#
_entry.id   99164b98408f00a033e53f17a8fa9db8
#
_cell.length_a   1.000
_cell.length_b   1.000
_cell.length_c   1.000
_cell.angle_alpha   90.00
_cell.angle_beta   90.00
_cell.angle_gamma   90.00
#
_symmetry.space_group_name_H-M   'P 1'
#
loop_
_entity.id
_entity.type
_entity.pdbx_description
1 polymer ?
#
loop_
_entity_poly.entity_id
_entity_poly.type
_entity_poly.pdbx_seq_one_letter_code
_entity_poly.pdbx_strand_id
1 'polypeptide(L)'
;MPRAKFQTLTEQMYYILLCLSEECYGMDIMDKVPAMTYGRVKVGSGTLYNLLEQFLDAGIIRETKAEGHRRCYILTDKGRTLLDTEYQRLKQLVYDYERLTRKEDAQ
;
A
#
# COMPACT_ATOMS: atom_id res chain seq x y z
N MET A 1 24.07 9.72 -1.06
CA MET A 1 23.20 8.80 -1.82
C MET A 1 21.75 9.10 -1.54
N PRO A 2 20.98 9.35 -2.56
CA PRO A 2 19.55 9.51 -2.35
C PRO A 2 18.93 8.20 -1.90
N ARG A 3 17.98 8.29 -1.01
CA ARG A 3 17.25 7.11 -0.57
C ARG A 3 16.30 6.65 -1.67
N ALA A 4 16.09 5.37 -1.76
CA ALA A 4 15.10 4.85 -2.68
C ALA A 4 13.72 5.35 -2.25
N LYS A 5 12.95 5.82 -3.23
CA LYS A 5 11.59 6.29 -2.98
C LYS A 5 10.73 5.11 -2.53
N PHE A 6 9.86 5.35 -1.57
CA PHE A 6 8.96 4.34 -1.03
C PHE A 6 9.70 3.19 -0.35
N GLN A 7 10.83 3.50 0.28
CA GLN A 7 11.57 2.51 1.04
C GLN A 7 10.73 1.96 2.19
N THR A 8 9.90 2.83 2.79
CA THR A 8 8.86 2.42 3.73
C THR A 8 7.55 3.03 3.25
N LEU A 9 6.44 2.40 3.62
CA LEU A 9 5.13 2.85 3.18
C LEU A 9 4.35 3.42 4.36
N THR A 10 3.63 4.51 4.10
CA THR A 10 2.65 4.97 5.07
C THR A 10 1.49 3.99 5.09
N GLU A 11 0.67 4.06 6.11
CA GLU A 11 -0.51 3.20 6.22
C GLU A 11 -1.42 3.36 5.00
N GLN A 12 -1.66 4.59 4.57
CA GLN A 12 -2.50 4.85 3.40
C GLN A 12 -1.90 4.24 2.14
N MET A 13 -0.60 4.42 1.93
CA MET A 13 0.08 3.82 0.77
C MET A 13 -0.07 2.31 0.76
N TYR A 14 0.11 1.70 1.92
CA TYR A 14 0.04 0.25 2.06
C TYR A 14 -1.33 -0.28 1.63
N TYR A 15 -2.40 0.33 2.12
CA TYR A 15 -3.75 -0.11 1.79
C TYR A 15 -4.14 0.18 0.34
N ILE A 16 -3.66 1.30 -0.21
CA ILE A 16 -3.88 1.57 -1.63
C ILE A 16 -3.24 0.47 -2.48
N LEU A 17 -2.00 0.11 -2.17
CA LEU A 17 -1.31 -0.93 -2.92
C LEU A 17 -1.95 -2.30 -2.73
N LEU A 18 -2.49 -2.58 -1.54
CA LEU A 18 -3.25 -3.82 -1.33
C LEU A 18 -4.45 -3.88 -2.25
N CYS A 19 -5.17 -2.77 -2.43
CA CYS A 19 -6.30 -2.72 -3.36
C CYS A 19 -5.87 -3.08 -4.78
N LEU A 20 -4.64 -2.72 -5.14
CA LEU A 20 -4.14 -2.88 -6.50
C LEU A 20 -3.42 -4.21 -6.72
N SER A 21 -3.48 -5.12 -5.76
CA SER A 21 -3.02 -6.49 -5.98
C SER A 21 -3.90 -7.19 -7.03
N GLU A 22 -5.11 -6.68 -7.24
CA GLU A 22 -5.97 -7.05 -8.34
C GLU A 22 -6.33 -5.79 -9.11
N GLU A 23 -6.69 -5.93 -10.37
CA GLU A 23 -7.09 -4.79 -11.18
C GLU A 23 -8.26 -4.06 -10.53
N CYS A 24 -8.17 -2.74 -10.44
CA CYS A 24 -9.13 -1.95 -9.70
C CYS A 24 -9.22 -0.54 -10.26
N TYR A 25 -10.43 0.00 -10.33
CA TYR A 25 -10.61 1.41 -10.66
C TYR A 25 -10.07 2.27 -9.52
N GLY A 26 -9.34 3.34 -9.90
CA GLY A 26 -8.81 4.25 -8.88
C GLY A 26 -9.90 4.81 -7.97
N MET A 27 -11.04 5.21 -8.56
CA MET A 27 -12.12 5.81 -7.77
C MET A 27 -12.72 4.85 -6.74
N ASP A 28 -12.63 3.53 -7.00
CA ASP A 28 -13.18 2.53 -6.07
C ASP A 28 -12.31 2.37 -4.82
N ILE A 29 -11.06 2.78 -4.89
CA ILE A 29 -10.13 2.64 -3.76
C ILE A 29 -10.63 3.43 -2.54
N MET A 30 -11.24 4.60 -2.77
CA MET A 30 -11.74 5.42 -1.67
C MET A 30 -12.83 4.72 -0.85
N ASP A 31 -13.58 3.82 -1.49
CA ASP A 31 -14.58 3.03 -0.79
C ASP A 31 -13.98 1.74 -0.22
N LYS A 32 -13.03 1.16 -0.95
CA LYS A 32 -12.45 -0.12 -0.54
C LYS A 32 -11.58 -0.03 0.70
N VAL A 33 -10.80 1.04 0.82
CA VAL A 33 -9.88 1.16 1.96
C VAL A 33 -10.65 1.23 3.29
N PRO A 34 -11.65 2.11 3.44
CA PRO A 34 -12.42 2.07 4.70
C PRO A 34 -13.18 0.77 4.88
N ALA A 35 -13.67 0.16 3.79
CA ALA A 35 -14.39 -1.11 3.92
C ALA A 35 -13.48 -2.22 4.46
N MET A 36 -12.24 -2.31 3.97
CA MET A 36 -11.34 -3.37 4.43
C MET A 36 -10.72 -3.11 5.80
N THR A 37 -10.83 -1.88 6.31
CA THR A 37 -10.23 -1.50 7.59
C THR A 37 -11.28 -1.15 8.64
N TYR A 38 -12.55 -1.48 8.39
CA TYR A 38 -13.64 -1.17 9.31
C TYR A 38 -13.68 0.33 9.64
N GLY A 39 -13.44 1.17 8.65
CA GLY A 39 -13.46 2.62 8.79
C GLY A 39 -12.24 3.21 9.46
N ARG A 40 -11.25 2.37 9.83
CA ARG A 40 -10.07 2.83 10.55
C ARG A 40 -9.15 3.68 9.68
N VAL A 41 -9.08 3.38 8.39
CA VAL A 41 -8.24 4.11 7.46
C VAL A 41 -9.11 4.68 6.35
N LYS A 42 -8.89 5.95 6.03
CA LYS A 42 -9.60 6.64 4.96
C LYS A 42 -8.58 7.35 4.08
N VAL A 43 -8.90 7.46 2.80
CA VAL A 43 -8.03 8.15 1.84
C VAL A 43 -8.88 9.16 1.09
N GLY A 44 -8.50 10.43 1.18
CA GLY A 44 -9.19 11.49 0.45
C GLY A 44 -8.80 11.48 -1.01
N SER A 45 -9.63 12.09 -1.86
CA SER A 45 -9.41 12.07 -3.30
C SER A 45 -8.09 12.71 -3.72
N GLY A 46 -7.74 13.85 -3.11
CA GLY A 46 -6.49 14.53 -3.44
C GLY A 46 -5.28 13.67 -3.12
N THR A 47 -5.26 13.06 -1.94
CA THR A 47 -4.18 12.18 -1.53
C THR A 47 -4.10 10.96 -2.45
N LEU A 48 -5.26 10.37 -2.74
CA LEU A 48 -5.32 9.17 -3.58
C LEU A 48 -4.72 9.42 -4.96
N TYR A 49 -5.20 10.43 -5.66
CA TYR A 49 -4.74 10.67 -7.03
C TYR A 49 -3.30 11.13 -7.09
N ASN A 50 -2.86 11.88 -6.08
CA ASN A 50 -1.46 12.26 -5.99
C ASN A 50 -0.56 11.01 -5.81
N LEU A 51 -0.98 10.09 -4.94
CA LEU A 51 -0.21 8.86 -4.71
C LEU A 51 -0.23 7.95 -5.93
N LEU A 52 -1.38 7.82 -6.61
CA LEU A 52 -1.46 7.01 -7.82
C LEU A 52 -0.48 7.52 -8.88
N GLU A 53 -0.40 8.84 -9.04
CA GLU A 53 0.54 9.42 -9.99
C GLU A 53 1.98 9.13 -9.61
N GLN A 54 2.32 9.25 -8.33
CA GLN A 54 3.67 8.94 -7.86
C GLN A 54 3.99 7.46 -8.06
N PHE A 55 3.03 6.58 -7.80
CA PHE A 55 3.24 5.15 -7.99
C PHE A 55 3.43 4.80 -9.46
N LEU A 56 2.70 5.45 -10.36
CA LEU A 56 2.90 5.29 -11.80
C LEU A 56 4.31 5.71 -12.20
N ASP A 57 4.71 6.89 -11.75
CA ASP A 57 6.04 7.43 -12.08
C ASP A 57 7.15 6.53 -11.57
N ALA A 58 6.95 5.89 -10.43
CA ALA A 58 7.95 5.00 -9.84
C ALA A 58 7.90 3.58 -10.41
N GLY A 59 6.95 3.30 -11.29
CA GLY A 59 6.81 1.98 -11.89
C GLY A 59 6.26 0.92 -10.94
N ILE A 60 5.59 1.35 -9.87
CA ILE A 60 5.03 0.46 -8.85
C ILE A 60 3.67 -0.08 -9.30
N ILE A 61 2.92 0.73 -10.03
CA ILE A 61 1.65 0.33 -10.61
C ILE A 61 1.67 0.66 -12.10
N ARG A 62 0.74 0.06 -12.84
CA ARG A 62 0.52 0.42 -14.24
C ARG A 62 -0.97 0.56 -14.49
N GLU A 63 -1.30 1.37 -15.46
CA GLU A 63 -2.68 1.53 -15.90
C GLU A 63 -3.02 0.36 -16.82
N THR A 64 -4.18 -0.24 -16.62
CA THR A 64 -4.61 -1.39 -17.42
C THR A 64 -5.65 -1.01 -18.48
N LYS A 65 -6.58 -0.12 -18.12
CA LYS A 65 -7.55 0.38 -19.07
C LYS A 65 -8.11 1.72 -18.62
N ALA A 66 -8.67 2.45 -19.55
CA ALA A 66 -9.34 3.71 -19.28
C ALA A 66 -10.66 3.72 -20.01
N GLU A 67 -11.74 4.14 -19.34
CA GLU A 67 -13.07 4.29 -19.92
C GLU A 67 -13.58 5.67 -19.50
N GLY A 68 -13.51 6.62 -20.43
CA GLY A 68 -13.84 8.01 -20.12
C GLY A 68 -12.88 8.53 -19.06
N HIS A 69 -13.43 8.93 -17.92
CA HIS A 69 -12.61 9.42 -16.78
C HIS A 69 -12.20 8.31 -15.81
N ARG A 70 -12.63 7.08 -16.08
CA ARG A 70 -12.36 5.96 -15.18
C ARG A 70 -11.12 5.22 -15.65
N ARG A 71 -10.18 5.04 -14.73
CA ARG A 71 -8.91 4.37 -15.01
C ARG A 71 -8.69 3.23 -14.03
N CYS A 72 -8.30 2.09 -14.58
CA CYS A 72 -7.95 0.92 -13.78
C CYS A 72 -6.44 0.82 -13.65
N TYR A 73 -6.01 0.30 -12.52
CA TYR A 73 -4.58 0.10 -12.24
C TYR A 73 -4.36 -1.28 -11.63
N ILE A 74 -3.11 -1.72 -11.69
CA ILE A 74 -2.70 -2.96 -11.05
C ILE A 74 -1.23 -2.83 -10.64
N LEU A 75 -0.82 -3.56 -9.61
CA LEU A 75 0.59 -3.60 -9.24
C LEU A 75 1.44 -4.19 -10.37
N THR A 76 2.62 -3.62 -10.54
CA THR A 76 3.66 -4.23 -11.37
C THR A 76 4.41 -5.25 -10.52
N ASP A 77 5.33 -6.00 -11.13
CA ASP A 77 6.20 -6.90 -10.37
C ASP A 77 7.01 -6.12 -9.33
N LYS A 78 7.48 -4.93 -9.72
CA LYS A 78 8.18 -4.06 -8.78
C LYS A 78 7.29 -3.69 -7.59
N GLY A 79 6.01 -3.38 -7.88
CA GLY A 79 5.05 -3.05 -6.82
C GLY A 79 4.76 -4.22 -5.90
N ARG A 80 4.65 -5.42 -6.46
CA ARG A 80 4.41 -6.62 -5.65
C ARG A 80 5.60 -6.87 -4.72
N THR A 81 6.81 -6.73 -5.24
CA THR A 81 8.02 -6.89 -4.45
C THR A 81 8.08 -5.86 -3.33
N LEU A 82 7.76 -4.60 -3.65
CA LEU A 82 7.74 -3.53 -2.66
C LEU A 82 6.74 -3.83 -1.54
N LEU A 83 5.54 -4.24 -1.90
CA LEU A 83 4.50 -4.54 -0.93
C LEU A 83 4.90 -5.73 -0.05
N ASP A 84 5.45 -6.78 -0.65
CA ASP A 84 5.90 -7.95 0.09
C ASP A 84 7.04 -7.61 1.05
N THR A 85 7.99 -6.81 0.59
CA THR A 85 9.10 -6.37 1.43
C THR A 85 8.60 -5.59 2.64
N GLU A 86 7.62 -4.71 2.41
CA GLU A 86 7.01 -3.95 3.50
C GLU A 86 6.29 -4.87 4.47
N TYR A 87 5.56 -5.87 3.95
CA TYR A 87 4.91 -6.86 4.79
C TYR A 87 5.92 -7.57 5.70
N GLN A 88 7.04 -8.01 5.13
CA GLN A 88 8.08 -8.68 5.92
C GLN A 88 8.66 -7.75 6.98
N ARG A 89 8.85 -6.48 6.65
CA ARG A 89 9.33 -5.49 7.62
C ARG A 89 8.35 -5.32 8.77
N LEU A 90 7.07 -5.23 8.46
CA LEU A 90 6.03 -5.07 9.48
C LEU A 90 5.95 -6.29 10.40
N LYS A 91 6.06 -7.48 9.82
CA LYS A 91 6.09 -8.72 10.62
C LYS A 91 7.26 -8.71 11.60
N GLN A 92 8.42 -8.26 11.15
CA GLN A 92 9.60 -8.19 12.01
C GLN A 92 9.38 -7.22 13.16
N LEU A 93 8.75 -6.07 12.89
CA LEU A 93 8.45 -5.10 13.94
C LEU A 93 7.51 -5.70 14.98
N VAL A 94 6.48 -6.40 14.53
CA VAL A 94 5.54 -7.06 15.44
C VAL A 94 6.26 -8.13 16.27
N TYR A 95 7.06 -8.94 15.61
CA TYR A 95 7.82 -10.00 16.29
C TYR A 95 8.75 -9.40 17.36
N ASP A 96 9.45 -8.34 17.02
CA ASP A 96 10.37 -7.70 17.98
C ASP A 96 9.63 -7.14 19.17
N TYR A 97 8.47 -6.50 18.94
CA TYR A 97 7.65 -6.00 20.04
C TYR A 97 7.26 -7.13 20.97
N GLU A 98 6.75 -8.22 20.44
CA GLU A 98 6.30 -9.36 21.23
C GLU A 98 7.45 -9.99 21.99
N ARG A 99 8.58 -10.17 21.32
CA ARG A 99 9.77 -10.78 21.95
C ARG A 99 10.33 -9.91 23.06
N LEU A 100 10.36 -8.61 22.86
CA LEU A 100 11.01 -7.70 23.80
C LEU A 100 10.13 -7.29 24.98
N THR A 101 8.79 -7.42 24.83
CA THR A 101 7.87 -7.02 25.90
C THR A 101 7.34 -8.20 26.71
N ARG A 102 7.49 -9.44 26.23
CA ARG A 102 7.03 -10.63 26.96
C ARG A 102 8.18 -11.24 27.73
N LYS A 103 8.71 -10.48 28.65
CA LYS A 103 9.90 -10.92 29.40
C LYS A 103 9.63 -12.13 30.27
N GLU A 104 8.41 -12.26 30.80
CA GLU A 104 8.04 -13.41 31.63
C GLU A 104 8.05 -14.70 30.80
N ASP A 105 7.82 -14.61 29.50
CA ASP A 105 7.84 -15.77 28.61
C ASP A 105 9.24 -16.16 28.19
N ALA A 106 10.20 -15.28 28.40
CA ALA A 106 11.59 -15.50 27.99
C ALA A 106 12.41 -16.25 29.05
N GLN A 107 11.81 -16.60 30.15
CA GLN A 107 12.51 -17.27 31.25
C GLN A 107 12.64 -18.77 31.05
#